data_a4956b80c331c5549ddddb426123eb45
#
_entry.id   a4956b80c331c5549ddddb426123eb45
#
_cell.length_a   1.000
_cell.length_b   1.000
_cell.length_c   1.000
_cell.angle_alpha   90.00
_cell.angle_beta   90.00
_cell.angle_gamma   90.00
#
_symmetry.space_group_name_H-M   'P 1'
#
loop_
_entity.id
_entity.type
_entity.pdbx_description
1 polymer ?
#
loop_
_entity_poly.entity_id
_entity_poly.type
_entity_poly.pdbx_seq_one_letter_code
_entity_poly.pdbx_strand_id
1 'polypeptide(L)'
;MLRKMACVFFLLFFSGHSFAKGFDCNSQEVFNALTKFIRENALHIGNGVNRDVIKKFPINYEGFPNVPQKIGFNCAFRIKITADEGLLKFIKAYSHEYDQATSRVYEQSTMYSLIQDMGDNYVLINSFYANFIVTDDHKDVIVDMQTSRLDNVINALAWFEMNEERLTNGLPELRYENAKSKYDYLNGELNHQWGNLSSNVRQKMKKDALKWIAFKNKQCGDIKLVQSDTLSLQEKTKIYDCHSSSTEYRLDELGFTYHNKWDGISG
;
A
#
# COMPACT_ATOMS: atom_id res chain seq x y z
N MET A 1 49.48 56.99 53.13
CA MET A 1 49.29 55.56 53.26
C MET A 1 47.98 55.19 52.58
N LEU A 2 48.03 54.70 51.33
CA LEU A 2 46.84 54.31 50.59
C LEU A 2 46.59 52.81 50.77
N ARG A 3 45.45 52.47 51.35
CA ARG A 3 44.96 51.08 51.37
C ARG A 3 44.14 50.81 50.12
N LYS A 4 44.64 49.94 49.20
CA LYS A 4 43.92 49.42 48.04
C LYS A 4 42.94 48.40 48.55
N MET A 5 41.62 48.63 48.44
CA MET A 5 40.57 47.66 48.56
C MET A 5 40.40 46.93 47.15
N ALA A 6 40.75 45.68 47.10
CA ALA A 6 40.50 44.84 45.98
C ALA A 6 39.07 44.25 46.08
N CYS A 7 38.15 44.71 45.22
CA CYS A 7 36.84 44.08 45.05
C CYS A 7 37.03 42.83 44.20
N VAL A 8 36.91 41.67 44.81
CA VAL A 8 36.81 40.39 44.12
C VAL A 8 35.36 40.23 43.64
N PHE A 9 35.12 40.42 42.37
CA PHE A 9 33.84 40.08 41.71
C PHE A 9 33.80 38.56 41.52
N PHE A 10 33.01 37.91 42.37
CA PHE A 10 32.64 36.50 42.19
C PHE A 10 31.57 36.41 41.13
N LEU A 11 31.97 36.22 39.88
CA LEU A 11 31.05 35.82 38.80
C LEU A 11 30.59 34.39 39.05
N LEU A 12 29.45 34.23 39.70
CA LEU A 12 28.71 33.00 39.72
C LEU A 12 28.18 32.74 38.30
N PHE A 13 28.92 31.94 37.53
CA PHE A 13 28.41 31.29 36.34
C PHE A 13 27.33 30.31 36.79
N PHE A 14 26.09 30.76 36.85
CA PHE A 14 24.96 29.87 36.79
C PHE A 14 24.98 29.26 35.40
N SER A 15 25.72 28.18 35.23
CA SER A 15 25.49 27.24 34.13
C SER A 15 24.11 26.64 34.35
N GLY A 16 23.10 27.32 33.83
CA GLY A 16 21.78 26.75 33.66
C GLY A 16 21.92 25.49 32.83
N HIS A 17 22.02 24.37 33.52
CA HIS A 17 21.80 23.10 32.90
C HIS A 17 20.31 23.11 32.53
N SER A 18 19.99 23.58 31.33
CA SER A 18 18.74 23.24 30.67
C SER A 18 18.76 21.70 30.57
N PHE A 19 18.11 21.06 31.56
CA PHE A 19 17.73 19.67 31.36
C PHE A 19 16.87 19.67 30.10
N ALA A 20 17.45 19.33 28.99
CA ALA A 20 16.71 19.00 27.80
C ALA A 20 15.67 17.97 28.25
N LYS A 21 14.40 18.38 28.28
CA LYS A 21 13.29 17.50 28.61
C LYS A 21 13.47 16.30 27.68
N GLY A 22 13.79 15.13 28.25
CA GLY A 22 14.09 13.94 27.45
C GLY A 22 12.96 13.71 26.45
N PHE A 23 13.29 13.41 25.24
CA PHE A 23 12.30 13.09 24.19
C PHE A 23 11.44 11.91 24.69
N ASP A 24 10.13 12.10 24.70
CA ASP A 24 9.17 11.10 25.19
C ASP A 24 8.35 10.55 24.03
N CYS A 25 8.57 9.26 23.71
CA CYS A 25 7.81 8.52 22.68
C CYS A 25 6.30 8.42 22.96
N ASN A 26 5.88 8.68 24.22
CA ASN A 26 4.46 8.71 24.61
C ASN A 26 3.90 10.12 24.70
N SER A 27 4.64 11.14 24.27
CA SER A 27 4.12 12.50 24.28
C SER A 27 3.02 12.71 23.25
N GLN A 28 2.10 13.62 23.54
CA GLN A 28 1.02 13.97 22.63
C GLN A 28 1.54 14.59 21.33
N GLU A 29 2.66 15.30 21.39
CA GLU A 29 3.33 15.91 20.22
C GLU A 29 3.80 14.84 19.26
N VAL A 30 4.42 13.73 19.76
CA VAL A 30 4.84 12.58 18.96
C VAL A 30 3.63 11.90 18.33
N PHE A 31 2.57 11.66 19.07
CA PHE A 31 1.35 11.04 18.54
C PHE A 31 0.66 11.90 17.48
N ASN A 32 0.62 13.21 17.67
CA ASN A 32 0.06 14.14 16.69
C ASN A 32 0.88 14.17 15.41
N ALA A 33 2.21 14.25 15.51
CA ALA A 33 3.11 14.23 14.37
C ALA A 33 2.96 12.93 13.57
N LEU A 34 2.94 11.79 14.25
CA LEU A 34 2.79 10.48 13.62
C LEU A 34 1.40 10.32 12.96
N THR A 35 0.34 10.74 13.65
CA THR A 35 -1.03 10.70 13.09
C THR A 35 -1.15 11.56 11.83
N LYS A 36 -0.58 12.77 11.86
CA LYS A 36 -0.57 13.67 10.70
C LYS A 36 0.17 13.02 9.53
N PHE A 37 1.39 12.54 9.77
CA PHE A 37 2.22 11.87 8.78
C PHE A 37 1.48 10.70 8.10
N ILE A 38 0.96 9.77 8.90
CA ILE A 38 0.26 8.58 8.41
C ILE A 38 -0.96 8.95 7.57
N ARG A 39 -1.79 9.90 8.04
CA ARG A 39 -2.99 10.32 7.33
C ARG A 39 -2.69 11.06 6.03
N GLU A 40 -1.65 11.88 6.00
CA GLU A 40 -1.23 12.58 4.78
C GLU A 40 -0.68 11.58 3.75
N ASN A 41 0.18 10.65 4.15
CA ASN A 41 0.70 9.64 3.24
C ASN A 41 -0.39 8.70 2.72
N ALA A 42 -1.34 8.30 3.58
CA ALA A 42 -2.48 7.50 3.15
C ALA A 42 -3.30 8.15 2.03
N LEU A 43 -3.37 9.49 1.96
CA LEU A 43 -4.02 10.21 0.87
C LEU A 43 -3.25 10.15 -0.45
N HIS A 44 -1.91 10.06 -0.40
CA HIS A 44 -1.05 10.06 -1.58
C HIS A 44 -0.96 8.70 -2.27
N ILE A 45 -1.65 7.70 -1.74
CA ILE A 45 -1.65 6.34 -2.31
C ILE A 45 -2.35 6.26 -3.69
N GLY A 46 -3.15 7.26 -4.07
CA GLY A 46 -3.61 7.41 -5.46
C GLY A 46 -4.85 6.58 -5.85
N ASN A 47 -5.58 5.99 -4.88
CA ASN A 47 -6.79 5.17 -5.13
C ASN A 47 -8.11 5.91 -4.83
N GLY A 48 -8.11 7.23 -4.81
CA GLY A 48 -9.29 8.06 -4.66
C GLY A 48 -9.83 8.19 -3.22
N VAL A 49 -9.10 7.71 -2.22
CA VAL A 49 -9.50 7.87 -0.81
C VAL A 49 -9.46 9.34 -0.40
N ASN A 50 -10.49 9.80 0.32
CA ASN A 50 -10.57 11.19 0.77
C ASN A 50 -10.24 11.36 2.26
N ARG A 51 -9.89 12.62 2.63
CA ARG A 51 -9.43 12.99 3.96
C ARG A 51 -10.48 12.74 5.06
N ASP A 52 -11.75 12.93 4.77
CA ASP A 52 -12.80 12.85 5.79
C ASP A 52 -13.08 11.41 6.18
N VAL A 53 -12.95 10.47 5.24
CA VAL A 53 -13.06 9.04 5.54
C VAL A 53 -11.84 8.55 6.32
N ILE A 54 -10.63 8.97 5.96
CA ILE A 54 -9.41 8.62 6.73
C ILE A 54 -9.51 9.04 8.19
N LYS A 55 -10.14 10.18 8.48
CA LYS A 55 -10.32 10.67 9.86
C LYS A 55 -11.28 9.85 10.70
N LYS A 56 -12.15 9.04 10.09
CA LYS A 56 -13.09 8.17 10.81
C LYS A 56 -12.41 7.08 11.64
N PHE A 57 -11.13 6.75 11.35
CA PHE A 57 -10.41 5.70 12.03
C PHE A 57 -9.54 6.27 13.17
N PRO A 58 -9.95 6.11 14.44
CA PRO A 58 -9.14 6.50 15.58
C PRO A 58 -7.87 5.65 15.68
N ILE A 59 -6.74 6.30 15.89
CA ILE A 59 -5.44 5.65 16.03
C ILE A 59 -4.97 5.88 17.48
N ASN A 60 -4.72 4.81 18.21
CA ASN A 60 -4.18 4.83 19.56
C ASN A 60 -2.77 4.25 19.54
N TYR A 61 -1.86 4.92 20.24
CA TYR A 61 -0.45 4.59 20.29
C TYR A 61 -0.03 4.23 21.71
N GLU A 62 0.87 3.26 21.79
CA GLU A 62 1.68 2.99 22.98
C GLU A 62 3.13 2.99 22.51
N GLY A 63 3.89 4.02 22.90
CA GLY A 63 5.26 4.24 22.45
C GLY A 63 6.27 3.70 23.46
N PHE A 64 7.36 3.13 22.94
CA PHE A 64 8.47 2.64 23.73
C PHE A 64 9.76 3.30 23.22
N PRO A 65 10.62 3.86 24.10
CA PRO A 65 11.89 4.41 23.67
C PRO A 65 12.77 3.28 23.07
N ASN A 66 13.32 3.56 21.90
CA ASN A 66 14.32 2.71 21.29
C ASN A 66 15.71 3.38 21.37
N VAL A 67 16.76 2.70 20.96
CA VAL A 67 18.13 3.18 21.09
C VAL A 67 18.30 4.55 20.42
N PRO A 68 18.86 5.57 21.12
CA PRO A 68 19.12 6.88 20.54
C PRO A 68 20.02 6.76 19.31
N GLN A 69 19.62 7.38 18.21
CA GLN A 69 20.46 7.49 17.01
C GLN A 69 21.31 8.78 17.09
N LYS A 70 22.38 8.83 16.28
CA LYS A 70 23.28 10.00 16.24
C LYS A 70 22.53 11.30 15.84
N ILE A 71 21.45 11.17 15.07
CA ILE A 71 20.59 12.27 14.64
C ILE A 71 19.16 11.80 14.81
N GLY A 72 18.39 12.49 15.67
CA GLY A 72 17.00 12.20 15.93
C GLY A 72 16.74 11.12 17.00
N PHE A 73 15.50 10.75 17.13
CA PHE A 73 15.00 9.80 18.13
C PHE A 73 14.25 8.67 17.43
N ASN A 74 14.47 7.44 17.84
CA ASN A 74 13.77 6.28 17.33
C ASN A 74 12.81 5.75 18.41
N CYS A 75 11.54 5.59 18.02
CA CYS A 75 10.51 5.01 18.87
C CYS A 75 9.93 3.76 18.25
N ALA A 76 9.69 2.76 19.07
CA ALA A 76 8.86 1.62 18.74
C ALA A 76 7.44 1.87 19.25
N PHE A 77 6.42 1.45 18.50
CA PHE A 77 5.03 1.62 18.87
C PHE A 77 4.26 0.32 18.75
N ARG A 78 3.32 0.14 19.67
CA ARG A 78 2.14 -0.68 19.48
C ARG A 78 1.01 0.25 19.06
N ILE A 79 0.34 -0.07 17.97
CA ILE A 79 -0.68 0.81 17.38
C ILE A 79 -1.97 0.05 17.26
N LYS A 80 -3.06 0.63 17.79
CA LYS A 80 -4.42 0.11 17.66
C LYS A 80 -5.25 1.09 16.84
N ILE A 81 -5.73 0.64 15.69
CA ILE A 81 -6.65 1.38 14.84
C ILE A 81 -8.05 0.83 15.08
N THR A 82 -8.97 1.68 15.51
CA THR A 82 -10.36 1.27 15.73
C THR A 82 -11.14 1.39 14.42
N ALA A 83 -11.90 0.34 14.10
CA ALA A 83 -12.80 0.28 12.96
C ALA A 83 -14.08 -0.49 13.33
N ASP A 84 -15.15 -0.28 12.58
CA ASP A 84 -16.41 -1.00 12.79
C ASP A 84 -16.24 -2.51 12.51
N GLU A 85 -16.90 -3.35 13.32
CA GLU A 85 -16.84 -4.82 13.17
C GLU A 85 -17.38 -5.27 11.81
N GLY A 86 -18.48 -4.63 11.35
CA GLY A 86 -19.07 -4.91 10.04
C GLY A 86 -18.09 -4.63 8.91
N LEU A 87 -17.41 -3.45 8.96
CA LEU A 87 -16.37 -3.09 8.00
C LEU A 87 -15.22 -4.11 7.99
N LEU A 88 -14.75 -4.55 9.16
CA LEU A 88 -13.65 -5.53 9.22
C LEU A 88 -14.06 -6.89 8.66
N LYS A 89 -15.28 -7.34 8.90
CA LYS A 89 -15.85 -8.56 8.29
C LYS A 89 -15.97 -8.39 6.77
N PHE A 90 -16.41 -7.23 6.32
CA PHE A 90 -16.51 -6.90 4.90
C PHE A 90 -15.14 -6.93 4.22
N ILE A 91 -14.12 -6.34 4.83
CA ILE A 91 -12.74 -6.38 4.32
C ILE A 91 -12.24 -7.81 4.17
N LYS A 92 -12.47 -8.67 5.16
CA LYS A 92 -12.09 -10.10 5.08
C LYS A 92 -12.74 -10.81 3.88
N ALA A 93 -13.99 -10.48 3.57
CA ALA A 93 -14.73 -11.07 2.47
C ALA A 93 -14.30 -10.55 1.08
N TYR A 94 -13.87 -9.29 0.98
CA TYR A 94 -13.61 -8.58 -0.28
C TYR A 94 -12.15 -8.11 -0.43
N SER A 95 -11.21 -8.65 0.33
CA SER A 95 -9.80 -8.24 0.29
C SER A 95 -9.15 -8.37 -1.09
N HIS A 96 -9.56 -9.40 -1.84
CA HIS A 96 -9.06 -9.65 -3.20
C HIS A 96 -9.41 -8.53 -4.17
N GLU A 97 -10.58 -7.93 -4.03
CA GLU A 97 -11.04 -6.82 -4.87
C GLU A 97 -10.23 -5.54 -4.64
N TYR A 98 -9.76 -5.32 -3.41
CA TYR A 98 -8.86 -4.21 -3.12
C TYR A 98 -7.53 -4.34 -3.88
N ASP A 99 -6.90 -5.49 -3.81
CA ASP A 99 -5.64 -5.75 -4.48
C ASP A 99 -5.77 -5.56 -5.99
N GLN A 100 -6.87 -6.03 -6.57
CA GLN A 100 -7.15 -5.85 -8.00
C GLN A 100 -7.43 -4.38 -8.36
N ALA A 101 -8.29 -3.69 -7.60
CA ALA A 101 -8.71 -2.33 -7.90
C ALA A 101 -7.59 -1.30 -7.70
N THR A 102 -6.65 -1.55 -6.79
CA THR A 102 -5.54 -0.65 -6.50
C THR A 102 -4.28 -0.97 -7.27
N SER A 103 -4.33 -2.05 -8.08
CA SER A 103 -3.19 -2.52 -8.87
C SER A 103 -1.95 -2.85 -8.04
N ARG A 104 -2.12 -3.02 -6.75
CA ARG A 104 -1.04 -3.26 -5.80
C ARG A 104 -0.81 -4.75 -5.58
N VAL A 105 -0.75 -5.51 -6.67
CA VAL A 105 -0.38 -6.94 -6.63
C VAL A 105 0.97 -7.16 -5.93
N TYR A 106 1.80 -6.11 -5.84
CA TYR A 106 3.05 -6.11 -5.08
C TYR A 106 2.85 -6.14 -3.57
N GLU A 107 1.69 -5.73 -3.10
CA GLU A 107 1.41 -5.63 -1.67
C GLU A 107 0.36 -6.66 -1.20
N GLN A 108 0.32 -7.84 -1.80
CA GLN A 108 -0.37 -9.01 -1.19
C GLN A 108 0.01 -9.16 0.29
N SER A 109 1.22 -8.73 0.64
CA SER A 109 1.66 -8.63 2.02
C SER A 109 0.85 -7.65 2.86
N THR A 110 0.32 -6.54 2.29
CA THR A 110 -0.43 -5.53 3.06
C THR A 110 -1.81 -6.05 3.45
N MET A 111 -2.59 -6.58 2.51
CA MET A 111 -3.92 -7.12 2.82
C MET A 111 -3.83 -8.38 3.68
N TYR A 112 -2.91 -9.29 3.36
CA TYR A 112 -2.67 -10.48 4.19
C TYR A 112 -2.29 -10.10 5.62
N SER A 113 -1.36 -9.16 5.77
CA SER A 113 -0.94 -8.65 7.08
C SER A 113 -2.06 -7.90 7.80
N LEU A 114 -2.83 -7.09 7.07
CA LEU A 114 -3.99 -6.39 7.63
C LEU A 114 -4.99 -7.38 8.21
N ILE A 115 -5.35 -8.43 7.46
CA ILE A 115 -6.30 -9.46 7.88
C ILE A 115 -5.79 -10.23 9.12
N GLN A 116 -4.50 -10.54 9.18
CA GLN A 116 -3.90 -11.20 10.35
C GLN A 116 -3.93 -10.33 11.61
N ASP A 117 -3.79 -9.02 11.45
CA ASP A 117 -3.77 -8.06 12.55
C ASP A 117 -5.18 -7.62 12.99
N MET A 118 -6.26 -8.08 12.32
CA MET A 118 -7.65 -7.73 12.65
C MET A 118 -8.18 -8.49 13.86
N GLY A 119 -8.63 -7.71 14.86
CA GLY A 119 -9.56 -8.18 15.89
C GLY A 119 -11.02 -7.99 15.46
N ASP A 120 -11.93 -7.96 16.44
CA ASP A 120 -13.37 -7.77 16.16
C ASP A 120 -13.70 -6.35 15.72
N ASN A 121 -13.12 -5.35 16.36
CA ASN A 121 -13.37 -3.93 16.10
C ASN A 121 -12.08 -3.09 16.01
N TYR A 122 -10.95 -3.70 15.70
CA TYR A 122 -9.67 -3.03 15.58
C TYR A 122 -8.69 -3.77 14.68
N VAL A 123 -7.66 -3.04 14.25
CA VAL A 123 -6.43 -3.59 13.69
C VAL A 123 -5.30 -3.30 14.68
N LEU A 124 -4.52 -4.33 15.06
CA LEU A 124 -3.42 -4.21 16.02
C LEU A 124 -2.07 -4.44 15.34
N ILE A 125 -1.23 -3.41 15.35
CA ILE A 125 0.14 -3.47 14.85
C ILE A 125 1.08 -3.48 16.04
N ASN A 126 1.70 -4.63 16.31
CA ASN A 126 2.50 -4.84 17.52
C ASN A 126 3.90 -4.23 17.47
N SER A 127 4.44 -3.97 16.28
CA SER A 127 5.79 -3.43 16.12
C SER A 127 5.83 -2.48 14.94
N PHE A 128 5.83 -1.21 15.25
CA PHE A 128 6.00 -0.14 14.28
C PHE A 128 7.13 0.78 14.75
N TYR A 129 8.05 1.11 13.85
CA TYR A 129 9.21 1.94 14.17
C TYR A 129 9.14 3.23 13.40
N ALA A 130 9.36 4.35 14.09
CA ALA A 130 9.45 5.66 13.47
C ALA A 130 10.62 6.46 14.02
N ASN A 131 11.28 7.19 13.14
CA ASN A 131 12.31 8.16 13.50
C ASN A 131 11.69 9.54 13.60
N PHE A 132 12.17 10.32 14.54
CA PHE A 132 11.71 11.68 14.79
C PHE A 132 12.88 12.65 14.84
N ILE A 133 12.66 13.83 14.29
CA ILE A 133 13.53 14.99 14.42
C ILE A 133 12.77 16.03 15.22
N VAL A 134 13.42 16.59 16.23
CA VAL A 134 12.89 17.73 16.98
C VAL A 134 13.52 18.99 16.40
N THR A 135 12.73 20.01 16.11
CA THR A 135 13.23 21.29 15.60
C THR A 135 14.15 21.96 16.62
N ASP A 136 15.09 22.81 16.16
CA ASP A 136 16.08 23.45 17.00
C ASP A 136 15.46 24.31 18.12
N ASP A 137 14.27 24.86 17.88
CA ASP A 137 13.50 25.61 18.89
C ASP A 137 12.67 24.72 19.83
N HIS A 138 12.77 23.39 19.68
CA HIS A 138 12.03 22.38 20.46
C HIS A 138 10.51 22.53 20.43
N LYS A 139 9.94 23.17 19.39
CA LYS A 139 8.49 23.37 19.29
C LYS A 139 7.78 22.29 18.48
N ASP A 140 8.47 21.76 17.47
CA ASP A 140 7.87 20.81 16.54
C ASP A 140 8.60 19.48 16.55
N VAL A 141 7.82 18.41 16.42
CA VAL A 141 8.29 17.04 16.21
C VAL A 141 7.96 16.66 14.77
N ILE A 142 8.96 16.25 14.01
CA ILE A 142 8.83 15.85 12.61
C ILE A 142 9.11 14.35 12.49
N VAL A 143 8.26 13.64 11.77
CA VAL A 143 8.49 12.24 11.45
C VAL A 143 9.49 12.14 10.29
N ASP A 144 10.62 11.48 10.54
CA ASP A 144 11.70 11.28 9.56
C ASP A 144 11.61 9.87 8.96
N MET A 145 10.67 9.70 8.05
CA MET A 145 10.50 8.49 7.25
C MET A 145 9.69 8.83 5.98
N GLN A 146 9.84 8.03 4.93
CA GLN A 146 9.18 8.32 3.66
C GLN A 146 7.75 7.75 3.60
N THR A 147 7.60 6.47 3.89
CA THR A 147 6.31 5.76 3.84
C THR A 147 6.27 4.70 4.93
N SER A 148 5.10 4.22 5.26
CA SER A 148 4.94 3.15 6.24
C SER A 148 3.87 2.16 5.83
N ARG A 149 3.97 0.92 6.35
CA ARG A 149 2.89 -0.06 6.26
C ARG A 149 1.57 0.49 6.82
N LEU A 150 1.65 1.37 7.80
CA LEU A 150 0.50 1.94 8.47
C LEU A 150 -0.31 2.88 7.56
N ASP A 151 0.37 3.59 6.64
CA ASP A 151 -0.29 4.42 5.63
C ASP A 151 -1.20 3.57 4.74
N ASN A 152 -0.69 2.40 4.32
CA ASN A 152 -1.44 1.44 3.51
C ASN A 152 -2.63 0.84 4.27
N VAL A 153 -2.47 0.53 5.55
CA VAL A 153 -3.57 0.02 6.39
C VAL A 153 -4.71 1.03 6.51
N ILE A 154 -4.39 2.29 6.83
CA ILE A 154 -5.39 3.35 6.94
C ILE A 154 -6.06 3.62 5.58
N ASN A 155 -5.27 3.64 4.51
CA ASN A 155 -5.81 3.81 3.17
C ASN A 155 -6.77 2.67 2.80
N ALA A 156 -6.40 1.40 3.07
CA ALA A 156 -7.25 0.25 2.79
C ALA A 156 -8.58 0.32 3.57
N LEU A 157 -8.54 0.63 4.87
CA LEU A 157 -9.75 0.80 5.67
C LEU A 157 -10.67 1.87 5.07
N ALA A 158 -10.11 3.01 4.70
CA ALA A 158 -10.88 4.12 4.12
C ALA A 158 -11.42 3.77 2.73
N TRP A 159 -10.66 3.05 1.91
CA TRP A 159 -11.11 2.61 0.60
C TRP A 159 -12.31 1.65 0.69
N PHE A 160 -12.25 0.67 1.58
CA PHE A 160 -13.38 -0.26 1.79
C PHE A 160 -14.63 0.45 2.30
N GLU A 161 -14.47 1.36 3.26
CA GLU A 161 -15.59 2.19 3.77
C GLU A 161 -16.26 2.99 2.63
N MET A 162 -15.49 3.53 1.69
CA MET A 162 -16.01 4.28 0.55
C MET A 162 -16.62 3.43 -0.55
N ASN A 163 -16.21 2.18 -0.65
CA ASN A 163 -16.61 1.30 -1.75
C ASN A 163 -17.54 0.16 -1.31
N GLU A 164 -18.03 0.17 -0.08
CA GLU A 164 -18.88 -0.90 0.45
C GLU A 164 -20.11 -1.16 -0.44
N GLU A 165 -20.86 -0.11 -0.77
CA GLU A 165 -22.05 -0.22 -1.63
C GLU A 165 -21.67 -0.67 -3.05
N ARG A 166 -20.60 -0.11 -3.62
CA ARG A 166 -20.11 -0.47 -4.96
C ARG A 166 -19.68 -1.93 -5.02
N LEU A 167 -18.95 -2.42 -4.01
CA LEU A 167 -18.51 -3.81 -3.96
C LEU A 167 -19.68 -4.76 -3.76
N THR A 168 -20.62 -4.42 -2.89
CA THR A 168 -21.79 -5.25 -2.62
C THR A 168 -22.71 -5.38 -3.83
N ASN A 169 -22.96 -4.26 -4.54
CA ASN A 169 -23.93 -4.19 -5.63
C ASN A 169 -23.30 -4.27 -7.02
N GLY A 170 -22.04 -3.83 -7.19
CA GLY A 170 -21.36 -3.73 -8.47
C GLY A 170 -20.19 -4.73 -8.64
N LEU A 171 -20.06 -5.72 -7.78
CA LEU A 171 -18.96 -6.67 -7.79
C LEU A 171 -18.82 -7.45 -9.12
N PRO A 172 -19.90 -7.94 -9.76
CA PRO A 172 -19.77 -8.62 -11.05
C PRO A 172 -19.17 -7.73 -12.14
N GLU A 173 -19.57 -6.45 -12.20
CA GLU A 173 -19.05 -5.44 -13.14
C GLU A 173 -17.58 -5.15 -12.86
N LEU A 174 -17.22 -4.93 -11.61
CA LEU A 174 -15.86 -4.66 -11.20
C LEU A 174 -14.92 -5.84 -11.56
N ARG A 175 -15.34 -7.06 -11.26
CA ARG A 175 -14.58 -8.28 -11.62
C ARG A 175 -14.40 -8.42 -13.12
N TYR A 176 -15.45 -8.15 -13.88
CA TYR A 176 -15.38 -8.18 -15.34
C TYR A 176 -14.39 -7.14 -15.89
N GLU A 177 -14.48 -5.90 -15.44
CA GLU A 177 -13.58 -4.82 -15.85
C GLU A 177 -12.12 -5.14 -15.52
N ASN A 178 -11.86 -5.66 -14.33
CA ASN A 178 -10.51 -6.05 -13.90
C ASN A 178 -9.96 -7.22 -14.74
N ALA A 179 -10.76 -8.26 -14.95
CA ALA A 179 -10.35 -9.41 -15.77
C ALA A 179 -10.07 -9.01 -17.22
N LYS A 180 -10.93 -8.14 -17.79
CA LYS A 180 -10.73 -7.57 -19.11
C LYS A 180 -9.44 -6.78 -19.21
N SER A 181 -9.21 -5.88 -18.27
CA SER A 181 -8.01 -5.03 -18.23
C SER A 181 -6.72 -5.88 -18.10
N LYS A 182 -6.73 -6.90 -17.23
CA LYS A 182 -5.61 -7.85 -17.11
C LYS A 182 -5.36 -8.58 -18.43
N TYR A 183 -6.41 -9.04 -19.10
CA TYR A 183 -6.29 -9.69 -20.38
C TYR A 183 -5.70 -8.75 -21.44
N ASP A 184 -6.21 -7.54 -21.56
CA ASP A 184 -5.75 -6.56 -22.54
C ASP A 184 -4.27 -6.23 -22.35
N TYR A 185 -3.83 -6.07 -21.10
CA TYR A 185 -2.43 -5.85 -20.72
C TYR A 185 -1.54 -7.04 -21.14
N LEU A 186 -1.83 -8.24 -20.66
CA LEU A 186 -1.00 -9.42 -20.95
C LEU A 186 -0.95 -9.78 -22.43
N ASN A 187 -2.07 -9.63 -23.13
CA ASN A 187 -2.13 -9.84 -24.57
C ASN A 187 -1.34 -8.76 -25.34
N GLY A 188 -1.37 -7.52 -24.87
CA GLY A 188 -0.54 -6.42 -25.36
C GLY A 188 0.95 -6.73 -25.19
N GLU A 189 1.36 -7.17 -24.01
CA GLU A 189 2.74 -7.56 -23.72
C GLU A 189 3.21 -8.72 -24.61
N LEU A 190 2.41 -9.77 -24.72
CA LEU A 190 2.75 -10.90 -25.62
C LEU A 190 2.96 -10.44 -27.07
N ASN A 191 2.06 -9.59 -27.56
CA ASN A 191 2.17 -9.06 -28.93
C ASN A 191 3.39 -8.15 -29.09
N HIS A 192 3.70 -7.32 -28.10
CA HIS A 192 4.88 -6.47 -28.10
C HIS A 192 6.16 -7.30 -28.13
N GLN A 193 6.30 -8.27 -27.24
CA GLN A 193 7.46 -9.16 -27.19
C GLN A 193 7.61 -10.00 -28.47
N TRP A 194 6.49 -10.51 -28.99
CA TRP A 194 6.49 -11.19 -30.29
C TRP A 194 6.94 -10.28 -31.44
N GLY A 195 6.52 -9.01 -31.43
CA GLY A 195 6.92 -8.00 -32.41
C GLY A 195 8.43 -7.72 -32.40
N ASN A 196 9.06 -7.77 -31.25
CA ASN A 196 10.49 -7.52 -31.05
C ASN A 196 11.38 -8.71 -31.50
N LEU A 197 10.83 -9.91 -31.70
CA LEU A 197 11.59 -11.03 -32.24
C LEU A 197 11.98 -10.77 -33.69
N SER A 198 13.16 -11.25 -34.11
CA SER A 198 13.55 -11.22 -35.51
C SER A 198 12.60 -12.01 -36.39
N SER A 199 12.46 -11.63 -37.66
CA SER A 199 11.57 -12.32 -38.62
C SER A 199 11.87 -13.83 -38.76
N ASN A 200 13.14 -14.20 -38.70
CA ASN A 200 13.57 -15.61 -38.77
C ASN A 200 13.09 -16.39 -37.53
N VAL A 201 13.21 -15.82 -36.32
CA VAL A 201 12.74 -16.44 -35.09
C VAL A 201 11.22 -16.60 -35.12
N ARG A 202 10.50 -15.52 -35.49
CA ARG A 202 9.03 -15.57 -35.60
C ARG A 202 8.55 -16.65 -36.57
N GLN A 203 9.23 -16.79 -37.71
CA GLN A 203 8.89 -17.80 -38.69
C GLN A 203 9.07 -19.23 -38.18
N LYS A 204 10.18 -19.47 -37.43
CA LYS A 204 10.42 -20.79 -36.80
C LYS A 204 9.38 -21.11 -35.73
N MET A 205 8.97 -20.12 -34.93
CA MET A 205 8.01 -20.28 -33.83
C MET A 205 6.54 -20.24 -34.26
N LYS A 206 6.23 -19.78 -35.48
CA LYS A 206 4.86 -19.55 -35.96
C LYS A 206 3.94 -20.76 -35.77
N LYS A 207 4.42 -21.97 -36.14
CA LYS A 207 3.62 -23.19 -36.04
C LYS A 207 3.26 -23.52 -34.59
N ASP A 208 4.19 -23.32 -33.69
CA ASP A 208 3.98 -23.54 -32.27
C ASP A 208 3.04 -22.48 -31.67
N ALA A 209 3.22 -21.21 -32.00
CA ALA A 209 2.33 -20.14 -31.58
C ALA A 209 0.86 -20.38 -32.00
N LEU A 210 0.64 -20.82 -33.25
CA LEU A 210 -0.71 -21.14 -33.75
C LEU A 210 -1.33 -22.32 -33.00
N LYS A 211 -0.54 -23.36 -32.69
CA LYS A 211 -1.02 -24.51 -31.89
C LYS A 211 -1.41 -24.05 -30.46
N TRP A 212 -0.58 -23.21 -29.85
CA TRP A 212 -0.87 -22.67 -28.52
C TRP A 212 -2.15 -21.82 -28.52
N ILE A 213 -2.35 -20.95 -29.53
CA ILE A 213 -3.59 -20.15 -29.64
C ILE A 213 -4.82 -21.08 -29.75
N ALA A 214 -4.73 -22.11 -30.60
CA ALA A 214 -5.84 -23.07 -30.76
C ALA A 214 -6.14 -23.83 -29.46
N PHE A 215 -5.09 -24.22 -28.73
CA PHE A 215 -5.20 -24.89 -27.45
C PHE A 215 -5.84 -23.97 -26.41
N LYS A 216 -5.37 -22.72 -26.30
CA LYS A 216 -5.92 -21.70 -25.39
C LYS A 216 -7.41 -21.48 -25.64
N ASN A 217 -7.81 -21.29 -26.91
CA ASN A 217 -9.22 -21.10 -27.26
C ASN A 217 -10.07 -22.33 -26.92
N LYS A 218 -9.52 -23.54 -27.09
CA LYS A 218 -10.21 -24.79 -26.74
C LYS A 218 -10.43 -24.92 -25.22
N GLN A 219 -9.46 -24.48 -24.41
CA GLN A 219 -9.55 -24.55 -22.96
C GLN A 219 -10.42 -23.46 -22.36
N CYS A 220 -10.26 -22.23 -22.83
CA CYS A 220 -10.85 -21.05 -22.22
C CYS A 220 -12.16 -20.60 -22.89
N GLY A 221 -12.51 -21.17 -24.04
CA GLY A 221 -13.53 -20.64 -24.93
C GLY A 221 -12.95 -19.62 -25.92
N ASP A 222 -13.67 -19.36 -27.01
CA ASP A 222 -13.27 -18.30 -27.94
C ASP A 222 -13.42 -16.94 -27.28
N ILE A 223 -12.36 -16.14 -27.29
CA ILE A 223 -12.36 -14.79 -26.71
C ILE A 223 -13.44 -13.88 -27.33
N LYS A 224 -13.87 -14.15 -28.56
CA LYS A 224 -14.95 -13.40 -29.20
C LYS A 224 -16.30 -13.56 -28.49
N LEU A 225 -16.48 -14.64 -27.72
CA LEU A 225 -17.72 -14.88 -26.98
C LEU A 225 -17.97 -13.83 -25.88
N VAL A 226 -16.94 -13.14 -25.41
CA VAL A 226 -17.12 -12.04 -24.42
C VAL A 226 -17.90 -10.85 -24.98
N GLN A 227 -18.02 -10.73 -26.30
CA GLN A 227 -18.83 -9.71 -26.96
C GLN A 227 -20.29 -10.11 -27.09
N SER A 228 -20.65 -11.35 -26.78
CA SER A 228 -22.02 -11.85 -26.85
C SER A 228 -22.86 -11.29 -25.71
N ASP A 229 -24.08 -10.86 -26.03
CA ASP A 229 -25.08 -10.43 -25.03
C ASP A 229 -25.71 -11.64 -24.31
N THR A 230 -25.47 -12.86 -24.77
CA THR A 230 -26.02 -14.09 -24.16
C THR A 230 -25.25 -14.56 -22.94
N LEU A 231 -24.01 -14.10 -22.76
CA LEU A 231 -23.18 -14.47 -21.61
C LEU A 231 -23.33 -13.45 -20.47
N SER A 232 -23.47 -13.97 -19.25
CA SER A 232 -23.40 -13.17 -18.04
C SER A 232 -22.01 -12.56 -17.85
N LEU A 233 -21.91 -11.47 -17.06
CA LEU A 233 -20.62 -10.87 -16.71
C LEU A 233 -19.69 -11.89 -16.05
N GLN A 234 -20.22 -12.76 -15.21
CA GLN A 234 -19.42 -13.80 -14.55
C GLN A 234 -18.83 -14.82 -15.56
N GLU A 235 -19.56 -15.20 -16.59
CA GLU A 235 -19.06 -16.10 -17.63
C GLU A 235 -17.97 -15.39 -18.47
N LYS A 236 -18.21 -14.15 -18.85
CA LYS A 236 -17.22 -13.31 -19.54
C LYS A 236 -15.94 -13.14 -18.72
N THR A 237 -16.07 -12.89 -17.42
CA THR A 237 -14.94 -12.79 -16.47
C THR A 237 -14.11 -14.07 -16.49
N LYS A 238 -14.74 -15.25 -16.37
CA LYS A 238 -14.04 -16.54 -16.43
C LYS A 238 -13.25 -16.75 -17.73
N ILE A 239 -13.80 -16.31 -18.86
CA ILE A 239 -13.11 -16.40 -20.15
C ILE A 239 -11.86 -15.51 -20.13
N TYR A 240 -11.96 -14.24 -19.68
CA TYR A 240 -10.82 -13.34 -19.59
C TYR A 240 -9.75 -13.86 -18.62
N ASP A 241 -10.13 -14.34 -17.43
CA ASP A 241 -9.19 -14.88 -16.45
C ASP A 241 -8.43 -16.10 -16.98
N CYS A 242 -9.12 -17.01 -17.64
CA CYS A 242 -8.50 -18.18 -18.26
C CYS A 242 -7.50 -17.77 -19.36
N HIS A 243 -7.89 -16.85 -20.23
CA HIS A 243 -7.00 -16.34 -21.29
C HIS A 243 -5.81 -15.59 -20.71
N SER A 244 -6.00 -14.81 -19.65
CA SER A 244 -4.93 -14.10 -18.94
C SER A 244 -3.91 -15.06 -18.33
N SER A 245 -4.37 -16.06 -17.57
CA SER A 245 -3.50 -17.06 -16.95
C SER A 245 -2.73 -17.87 -17.99
N SER A 246 -3.36 -18.24 -19.10
CA SER A 246 -2.70 -18.95 -20.21
C SER A 246 -1.65 -18.07 -20.89
N THR A 247 -1.91 -16.76 -21.01
CA THR A 247 -0.97 -15.81 -21.64
C THR A 247 0.21 -15.52 -20.74
N GLU A 248 -0.02 -15.36 -19.44
CA GLU A 248 0.99 -15.19 -18.42
C GLU A 248 1.96 -16.38 -18.39
N TYR A 249 1.42 -17.60 -18.34
CA TYR A 249 2.23 -18.83 -18.45
C TYR A 249 3.06 -18.87 -19.74
N ARG A 250 2.49 -18.45 -20.89
CA ARG A 250 3.21 -18.43 -22.17
C ARG A 250 4.33 -17.40 -22.20
N LEU A 251 4.15 -16.23 -21.59
CA LEU A 251 5.20 -15.22 -21.45
C LEU A 251 6.38 -15.79 -20.65
N ASP A 252 6.10 -16.46 -19.54
CA ASP A 252 7.11 -17.11 -18.70
C ASP A 252 7.83 -18.24 -19.45
N GLU A 253 7.07 -19.12 -20.14
CA GLU A 253 7.63 -20.22 -20.93
C GLU A 253 8.59 -19.73 -22.03
N LEU A 254 8.28 -18.61 -22.65
CA LEU A 254 9.11 -17.99 -23.67
C LEU A 254 10.30 -17.19 -23.11
N GLY A 255 10.38 -17.04 -21.79
CA GLY A 255 11.39 -16.24 -21.12
C GLY A 255 11.28 -14.75 -21.45
N PHE A 256 10.11 -14.30 -21.84
CA PHE A 256 9.87 -12.89 -22.09
C PHE A 256 9.86 -12.11 -20.77
N THR A 257 10.72 -11.09 -20.71
CA THR A 257 10.68 -10.14 -19.61
C THR A 257 9.49 -9.23 -19.84
N TYR A 258 8.41 -9.49 -19.19
CA TYR A 258 7.36 -8.49 -18.98
C TYR A 258 7.51 -7.96 -17.56
N HIS A 259 7.12 -6.73 -17.35
CA HIS A 259 7.06 -6.24 -15.98
C HIS A 259 6.10 -7.14 -15.24
N ASN A 260 6.66 -7.99 -14.41
CA ASN A 260 6.07 -9.18 -13.81
C ASN A 260 4.86 -8.89 -12.97
N LYS A 261 4.23 -7.74 -13.23
CA LYS A 261 3.13 -7.37 -12.43
C LYS A 261 2.26 -6.44 -13.23
N TRP A 262 1.07 -6.85 -13.33
CA TRP A 262 -0.07 -6.00 -13.47
C TRP A 262 0.04 -4.90 -12.38
N ASP A 263 0.85 -3.88 -12.68
CA ASP A 263 1.07 -2.74 -11.79
C ASP A 263 -0.14 -1.80 -11.83
N GLY A 264 -1.28 -2.30 -12.35
CA GLY A 264 -2.45 -1.52 -12.60
C GLY A 264 -2.12 -0.19 -13.22
N ILE A 265 -2.82 0.16 -14.22
CA ILE A 265 -2.61 1.38 -14.98
C ILE A 265 -2.32 2.53 -14.02
N SER A 266 -1.04 2.92 -13.90
CA SER A 266 -0.66 4.24 -13.43
C SER A 266 -1.06 5.20 -14.54
N GLY A 267 -2.28 5.70 -14.46
CA GLY A 267 -2.74 6.82 -15.24
C GLY A 267 -2.54 8.10 -14.46
#